data_9e270d8009d2292661889528d48dc913
#
_entry.id   9e270d8009d2292661889528d48dc913
#
_cell.length_a   1.000
_cell.length_b   1.000
_cell.length_c   1.000
_cell.angle_alpha   90.00
_cell.angle_beta   90.00
_cell.angle_gamma   90.00
#
_symmetry.space_group_name_H-M   'P 1'
#
loop_
_entity.id
_entity.type
_entity.pdbx_description
1 polymer ?
#
loop_
_entity_poly.entity_id
_entity_poly.type
_entity_poly.pdbx_seq_one_letter_code
_entity_poly.pdbx_strand_id
1 'polypeptide(L)'
;MHDKEITYASQIDVESYNELRKAVHWITVKENRAAKALSNSFYTQVAYDGKKPVGMARIVSDGGYTYFITDVIVLPEYQGYHIG
;
A
#
# COMPACT_ATOMS: atom_id res chain seq x y z
N MET A 1 8.18 -13.57 -22.40
CA MET A 1 7.75 -13.09 -21.11
C MET A 1 8.83 -12.19 -20.48
N HIS A 2 8.46 -11.13 -19.90
CA HIS A 2 9.49 -10.35 -19.25
C HIS A 2 9.23 -10.30 -17.74
N ASP A 3 10.28 -10.12 -17.02
CA ASP A 3 10.23 -10.14 -15.58
C ASP A 3 10.01 -8.76 -15.04
N LYS A 4 9.17 -8.68 -14.02
CA LYS A 4 8.97 -7.44 -13.30
C LYS A 4 9.87 -7.47 -12.09
N GLU A 5 10.60 -6.38 -11.91
CA GLU A 5 11.48 -6.27 -10.75
C GLU A 5 10.71 -5.66 -9.60
N ILE A 6 10.17 -6.51 -8.76
CA ILE A 6 9.38 -6.06 -7.63
C ILE A 6 10.29 -5.88 -6.43
N THR A 7 10.26 -4.69 -5.85
CA THR A 7 10.97 -4.41 -4.61
C THR A 7 9.95 -4.00 -3.56
N TYR A 8 10.34 -4.07 -2.30
CA TYR A 8 9.43 -3.79 -1.19
C TYR A 8 10.01 -2.70 -0.32
N ALA A 9 9.14 -1.86 0.21
CA ALA A 9 9.52 -0.78 1.11
C ALA A 9 8.47 -0.67 2.21
N SER A 10 8.82 0.04 3.27
CA SER A 10 7.94 0.20 4.42
C SER A 10 7.29 1.58 4.48
N GLN A 11 7.45 2.38 3.44
CA GLN A 11 6.90 3.73 3.41
C GLN A 11 6.31 4.03 2.05
N ILE A 12 5.27 4.85 2.05
CA ILE A 12 4.64 5.33 0.83
C ILE A 12 4.20 6.76 1.09
N ASP A 13 4.34 7.64 0.10
CA ASP A 13 3.86 8.99 0.26
C ASP A 13 2.35 9.06 -0.02
N VAL A 14 1.74 10.16 0.38
CA VAL A 14 0.29 10.32 0.29
C VAL A 14 -0.18 10.27 -1.15
N GLU A 15 0.56 10.90 -2.05
CA GLU A 15 0.16 10.93 -3.45
C GLU A 15 0.13 9.52 -4.04
N SER A 16 1.17 8.74 -3.80
CA SER A 16 1.23 7.36 -4.29
C SER A 16 0.16 6.49 -3.64
N TYR A 17 -0.09 6.71 -2.36
CA TYR A 17 -1.13 5.99 -1.64
C TYR A 17 -2.49 6.21 -2.30
N ASN A 18 -2.81 7.47 -2.60
CA ASN A 18 -4.08 7.78 -3.23
C ASN A 18 -4.14 7.31 -4.68
N GLU A 19 -3.01 7.27 -5.36
CA GLU A 19 -2.98 6.72 -6.71
C GLU A 19 -3.31 5.24 -6.72
N LEU A 20 -2.81 4.49 -5.74
CA LEU A 20 -3.17 3.08 -5.62
C LEU A 20 -4.64 2.90 -5.34
N ARG A 21 -5.20 3.71 -4.43
CA ARG A 21 -6.63 3.62 -4.11
C ARG A 21 -7.47 3.91 -5.36
N LYS A 22 -7.09 4.96 -6.08
CA LYS A 22 -7.82 5.36 -7.28
C LYS A 22 -7.76 4.28 -8.36
N ALA A 23 -6.61 3.63 -8.49
CA ALA A 23 -6.41 2.62 -9.52
C ALA A 23 -7.30 1.39 -9.32
N VAL A 24 -7.74 1.13 -8.08
CA VAL A 24 -8.66 0.03 -7.80
C VAL A 24 -10.06 0.57 -7.47
N HIS A 25 -10.33 1.81 -7.86
CA HIS A 25 -11.66 2.45 -7.75
C HIS A 25 -12.10 2.68 -6.32
N TRP A 26 -11.15 2.86 -5.42
CA TRP A 26 -11.44 3.24 -4.05
C TRP A 26 -11.45 4.76 -3.94
N ILE A 27 -12.19 5.26 -2.95
CA ILE A 27 -12.23 6.69 -2.68
C ILE A 27 -10.86 7.15 -2.17
N THR A 28 -10.41 8.31 -2.66
CA THR A 28 -9.17 8.89 -2.17
C THR A 28 -9.39 9.51 -0.79
N VAL A 29 -8.31 9.67 -0.05
CA VAL A 29 -8.34 10.20 1.30
C VAL A 29 -7.66 11.55 1.30
N LYS A 30 -8.24 12.51 2.05
CA LYS A 30 -7.66 13.86 2.14
C LYS A 30 -6.22 13.77 2.62
N GLU A 31 -5.38 14.66 2.09
CA GLU A 31 -3.94 14.60 2.30
C GLU A 31 -3.57 14.54 3.78
N ASN A 32 -4.15 15.43 4.60
CA ASN A 32 -3.80 15.47 6.01
C ASN A 32 -4.25 14.21 6.76
N ARG A 33 -5.37 13.64 6.36
CA ARG A 33 -5.87 12.41 6.99
C ARG A 33 -5.04 11.21 6.56
N ALA A 34 -4.68 11.16 5.28
CA ALA A 34 -3.85 10.07 4.78
C ALA A 34 -2.48 10.09 5.42
N ALA A 35 -1.88 11.28 5.54
CA ALA A 35 -0.57 11.41 6.16
C ALA A 35 -0.60 10.92 7.61
N LYS A 36 -1.65 11.29 8.35
CA LYS A 36 -1.78 10.88 9.74
C LYS A 36 -1.99 9.36 9.84
N ALA A 37 -2.84 8.81 9.00
CA ALA A 37 -3.12 7.38 9.02
C ALA A 37 -1.87 6.57 8.69
N LEU A 38 -1.11 7.00 7.69
CA LEU A 38 0.10 6.29 7.30
C LEU A 38 1.15 6.37 8.40
N SER A 39 1.31 7.55 9.01
CA SER A 39 2.32 7.71 10.06
C SER A 39 1.96 6.95 11.33
N ASN A 40 0.68 6.70 11.56
CA ASN A 40 0.22 5.99 12.75
C ASN A 40 0.03 4.49 12.51
N SER A 41 0.33 4.01 11.32
CA SER A 41 0.24 2.58 11.04
C SER A 41 1.31 1.83 11.80
N PHE A 42 0.96 0.65 12.31
CA PHE A 42 1.91 -0.19 13.00
C PHE A 42 2.96 -0.69 12.00
N TYR A 43 2.52 -1.06 10.82
CA TYR A 43 3.43 -1.55 9.79
C TYR A 43 2.80 -1.30 8.42
N THR A 44 3.62 -0.92 7.46
CA THR A 44 3.19 -0.73 6.09
C THR A 44 4.18 -1.45 5.19
N GLN A 45 3.68 -2.20 4.22
CA GLN A 45 4.52 -2.81 3.21
C GLN A 45 4.02 -2.39 1.84
N VAL A 46 4.93 -1.94 1.01
CA VAL A 46 4.60 -1.42 -0.32
C VAL A 46 5.45 -2.16 -1.33
N ALA A 47 4.81 -2.59 -2.41
CA ALA A 47 5.51 -3.24 -3.52
C ALA A 47 5.68 -2.22 -4.64
N TYR A 48 6.88 -2.15 -5.18
CA TYR A 48 7.21 -1.24 -6.28
C TYR A 48 7.70 -2.02 -7.48
N ASP A 49 7.30 -1.59 -8.66
CA ASP A 49 7.90 -2.01 -9.92
C ASP A 49 8.72 -0.82 -10.38
N GLY A 50 10.04 -0.86 -10.13
CA GLY A 50 10.86 0.32 -10.31
C GLY A 50 10.43 1.41 -9.34
N LYS A 51 9.95 2.53 -9.85
CA LYS A 51 9.48 3.63 -9.01
C LYS A 51 7.97 3.67 -8.88
N LYS A 52 7.28 2.74 -9.53
CA LYS A 52 5.82 2.74 -9.54
C LYS A 52 5.29 1.87 -8.40
N PRO A 53 4.49 2.43 -7.47
CA PRO A 53 3.86 1.58 -6.46
C PRO A 53 2.78 0.73 -7.12
N VAL A 54 2.81 -0.58 -6.87
CA VAL A 54 1.90 -1.51 -7.52
C VAL A 54 1.10 -2.34 -6.53
N GLY A 55 1.40 -2.23 -5.24
CA GLY A 55 0.63 -2.90 -4.21
C GLY A 55 1.03 -2.42 -2.85
N MET A 56 0.15 -2.66 -1.88
CA MET A 56 0.46 -2.33 -0.50
C MET A 56 -0.44 -3.09 0.46
N ALA A 57 -0.01 -3.15 1.70
CA ALA A 57 -0.83 -3.60 2.81
C ALA A 57 -0.44 -2.79 4.03
N ARG A 58 -1.40 -2.52 4.90
CA ARG A 58 -1.17 -1.71 6.08
C ARG A 58 -1.73 -2.44 7.28
N ILE A 59 -1.01 -2.40 8.39
CA ILE A 59 -1.44 -3.01 9.65
C ILE A 59 -1.60 -1.91 10.68
N VAL A 60 -2.76 -1.90 11.34
CA VAL A 60 -2.99 -1.02 12.48
C VAL A 60 -3.07 -1.88 13.73
N SER A 61 -2.67 -1.33 14.87
CA SER A 61 -2.59 -2.10 16.09
C SER A 61 -2.76 -1.17 17.28
N ASP A 62 -3.24 -1.74 18.40
CA ASP A 62 -3.30 -1.01 19.66
C ASP A 62 -1.97 -1.08 20.41
N GLY A 63 -0.98 -1.75 19.84
CA GLY A 63 0.31 -1.92 20.48
C GLY A 63 0.34 -3.04 21.49
N GLY A 64 -0.76 -3.68 21.75
CA GLY A 64 -0.87 -4.79 22.69
C GLY A 64 -1.01 -6.11 21.96
N TYR A 65 -2.24 -6.52 21.74
CA TYR A 65 -2.47 -7.83 21.12
C TYR A 65 -3.42 -7.78 19.93
N THR A 66 -3.93 -6.63 19.58
CA THR A 66 -4.86 -6.51 18.45
C THR A 66 -4.13 -6.00 17.21
N TYR A 67 -4.26 -6.73 16.11
CA TYR A 67 -3.68 -6.33 14.82
C TYR A 67 -4.77 -6.43 13.76
N PHE A 68 -4.88 -5.41 12.93
CA PHE A 68 -5.88 -5.36 11.89
C PHE A 68 -5.23 -5.00 10.57
N ILE A 69 -5.40 -5.88 9.58
CA ILE A 69 -4.83 -5.64 8.24
C ILE A 69 -5.85 -4.86 7.43
N THR A 70 -5.40 -3.77 6.83
CA THR A 70 -6.27 -2.91 6.04
C THR A 70 -5.52 -2.43 4.80
N ASP A 71 -6.24 -1.82 3.86
CA ASP A 71 -5.66 -1.25 2.65
C ASP A 71 -4.81 -2.26 1.86
N VAL A 72 -5.33 -3.49 1.72
CA VAL A 72 -4.63 -4.48 0.89
C VAL A 72 -4.99 -4.21 -0.55
N ILE A 73 -4.03 -3.69 -1.30
CA ILE A 73 -4.22 -3.28 -2.68
C ILE A 73 -3.15 -3.94 -3.55
N VAL A 74 -3.58 -4.53 -4.66
CA VAL A 74 -2.65 -4.99 -5.70
C VAL A 74 -3.27 -4.58 -7.03
N LEU A 75 -2.50 -3.86 -7.84
CA LEU A 75 -3.01 -3.44 -9.14
C LEU A 75 -3.34 -4.67 -9.99
N PRO A 76 -4.43 -4.62 -10.77
CA PRO A 76 -4.87 -5.80 -11.51
C PRO A 76 -3.80 -6.43 -12.40
N GLU A 77 -2.97 -5.59 -13.03
CA GLU A 77 -1.94 -6.11 -13.92
C GLU A 77 -0.79 -6.77 -13.17
N TYR A 78 -0.77 -6.68 -11.84
CA TYR A 78 0.27 -7.30 -11.02
C TYR A 78 -0.26 -8.44 -10.16
N GLN A 79 -1.53 -8.71 -10.23
CA GLN A 79 -2.08 -9.87 -9.54
C GLN A 79 -1.55 -11.12 -10.21
N GLY A 80 -1.16 -12.09 -9.41
CA GLY A 80 -0.51 -13.27 -9.96
C GLY A 80 1.00 -13.24 -9.89
N TYR A 81 1.59 -12.12 -9.48
CA TYR A 81 3.03 -12.02 -9.27
C TYR A 81 3.42 -12.21 -7.81
N HIS A 82 2.51 -12.77 -7.03
CA HIS A 82 2.74 -13.10 -5.62
C HIS A 82 3.08 -11.89 -4.76
N ILE A 83 2.46 -10.76 -5.08
CA ILE A 83 2.67 -9.53 -4.31
C ILE A 83 1.80 -9.51 -3.06
N GLY A 84 0.60 -10.01 -3.19
CA GLY A 84 -0.36 -9.99 -2.08
C GLY A 84 -0.08 -11.06 -0.98
#